data_5e77d96d836d96e76f92a48f52902bdf
#
_entry.id   5e77d96d836d96e76f92a48f52902bdf
#
_cell.length_a   1.000
_cell.length_b   1.000
_cell.length_c   1.000
_cell.angle_alpha   90.00
_cell.angle_beta   90.00
_cell.angle_gamma   90.00
#
_symmetry.space_group_name_H-M   'P 1'
#
loop_
_entity.id
_entity.type
_entity.pdbx_description
1 polymer ?
#
loop_
_entity_poly.entity_id
_entity_poly.type
_entity_poly.pdbx_seq_one_letter_code
_entity_poly.pdbx_strand_id
1 'polypeptide(L)'
;FHGFSVEFSEHKLYNKGESTRHIDWKLFAKTEKLYTKKYEEETNLRCHIIIDNSASMHYPVVKEQQINQLNKVGFSAVASACLMEVLKRQRDAVGLSIFADSYQYYAPEKGSDRHRKMILHQLEKLVTGNSDATTETYQYLHEIAEKIHRRSLIFLFTDMFQTNIDEEKMFEALRHLKYNKHEV
;
A
#
# COMPACT_ATOMS: atom_id res chain seq x y z
N PHE A 1 0.15 -19.38 6.20
CA PHE A 1 0.92 -19.20 7.43
C PHE A 1 0.89 -17.74 7.80
N HIS A 2 0.08 -17.36 8.78
CA HIS A 2 0.09 -16.04 9.38
C HIS A 2 1.27 -16.02 10.37
N GLY A 3 2.40 -15.43 9.97
CA GLY A 3 3.43 -15.02 10.91
C GLY A 3 2.97 -13.72 11.55
N PHE A 4 2.23 -13.80 12.65
CA PHE A 4 2.14 -12.66 13.56
C PHE A 4 3.52 -12.52 14.19
N SER A 5 4.26 -11.49 13.82
CA SER A 5 5.40 -11.06 14.62
C SER A 5 4.81 -10.40 15.85
N VAL A 6 4.92 -11.08 16.96
CA VAL A 6 4.49 -10.55 18.26
C VAL A 6 5.76 -10.01 18.90
N GLU A 7 5.97 -8.69 18.84
CA GLU A 7 7.09 -8.07 19.55
C GLU A 7 6.72 -7.87 21.03
N PHE A 8 7.69 -8.16 21.88
CA PHE A 8 7.58 -7.87 23.31
C PHE A 8 7.51 -6.35 23.50
N SER A 9 6.41 -5.85 24.08
CA SER A 9 6.23 -4.42 24.35
C SER A 9 6.71 -4.05 25.76
N GLU A 10 6.10 -4.62 26.78
CA GLU A 10 6.40 -4.27 28.17
C GLU A 10 6.05 -5.39 29.16
N HIS A 11 6.58 -5.27 30.39
CA HIS A 11 6.13 -6.06 31.51
C HIS A 11 5.05 -5.27 32.29
N LYS A 12 3.86 -5.87 32.43
CA LYS A 12 2.76 -5.35 33.24
C LYS A 12 2.65 -6.17 34.51
N LEU A 13 2.40 -5.54 35.68
CA LEU A 13 2.08 -6.26 36.89
C LEU A 13 0.85 -7.14 36.67
N TYR A 14 0.96 -8.41 37.08
CA TYR A 14 -0.14 -9.37 36.98
C TYR A 14 -1.28 -8.97 37.93
N ASN A 15 -2.50 -8.89 37.42
CA ASN A 15 -3.71 -8.70 38.18
C ASN A 15 -4.47 -10.03 38.33
N LYS A 16 -5.06 -10.29 39.52
CA LYS A 16 -5.89 -11.48 39.71
C LYS A 16 -7.04 -11.54 38.71
N GLY A 17 -7.11 -12.68 37.99
CA GLY A 17 -8.11 -12.88 36.92
C GLY A 17 -7.54 -12.79 35.49
N GLU A 18 -6.31 -12.30 35.29
CA GLU A 18 -5.64 -12.37 34.00
C GLU A 18 -5.10 -13.78 33.71
N SER A 19 -4.89 -14.08 32.44
CA SER A 19 -4.33 -15.37 32.00
C SER A 19 -2.90 -15.56 32.53
N THR A 20 -2.63 -16.68 33.18
CA THR A 20 -1.30 -17.03 33.70
C THR A 20 -0.32 -17.47 32.61
N ARG A 21 -0.79 -17.66 31.38
CA ARG A 21 0.00 -18.15 30.22
C ARG A 21 1.17 -17.26 29.85
N HIS A 22 1.05 -15.97 30.11
CA HIS A 22 2.05 -14.96 29.73
C HIS A 22 2.88 -14.44 30.91
N ILE A 23 2.85 -15.13 32.07
CA ILE A 23 3.67 -14.77 33.23
C ILE A 23 5.15 -14.97 32.88
N ASP A 24 5.99 -13.98 33.19
CA ASP A 24 7.44 -14.09 33.07
C ASP A 24 8.04 -14.73 34.36
N TRP A 25 8.18 -16.04 34.34
CA TRP A 25 8.74 -16.78 35.45
C TRP A 25 10.22 -16.45 35.73
N LYS A 26 10.97 -15.99 34.71
CA LYS A 26 12.36 -15.55 34.89
C LYS A 26 12.44 -14.24 35.68
N LEU A 27 11.52 -13.33 35.39
CA LEU A 27 11.43 -12.05 36.09
C LEU A 27 10.89 -12.26 37.50
N PHE A 28 9.92 -13.16 37.70
CA PHE A 28 9.43 -13.54 38.99
C PHE A 28 10.54 -14.08 39.91
N ALA A 29 11.40 -14.98 39.39
CA ALA A 29 12.54 -15.54 40.16
C ALA A 29 13.57 -14.47 40.59
N LYS A 30 13.61 -13.31 39.96
CA LYS A 30 14.52 -12.21 40.29
C LYS A 30 13.90 -11.14 41.20
N THR A 31 12.58 -10.94 41.10
CA THR A 31 11.91 -9.80 41.72
C THR A 31 10.84 -10.18 42.71
N GLU A 32 10.49 -11.47 42.81
CA GLU A 32 9.38 -12.04 43.61
C GLU A 32 8.02 -11.38 43.28
N LYS A 33 7.93 -10.62 42.17
CA LYS A 33 6.70 -10.00 41.71
C LYS A 33 6.23 -10.67 40.42
N LEU A 34 4.93 -10.89 40.32
CA LEU A 34 4.33 -11.48 39.12
C LEU A 34 4.14 -10.39 38.05
N TYR A 35 4.78 -10.62 36.91
CA TYR A 35 4.63 -9.79 35.72
C TYR A 35 4.13 -10.63 34.55
N THR A 36 3.22 -10.07 33.77
CA THR A 36 2.79 -10.62 32.48
C THR A 36 3.55 -9.90 31.35
N LYS A 37 4.00 -10.67 30.37
CA LYS A 37 4.53 -10.13 29.13
C LYS A 37 3.38 -9.62 28.29
N LYS A 38 3.36 -8.31 28.02
CA LYS A 38 2.47 -7.70 27.06
C LYS A 38 3.16 -7.71 25.70
N TYR A 39 2.46 -8.24 24.73
CA TYR A 39 2.91 -8.28 23.35
C TYR A 39 2.04 -7.33 22.53
N GLU A 40 2.65 -6.54 21.67
CA GLU A 40 1.93 -5.83 20.65
C GLU A 40 1.90 -6.68 19.39
N GLU A 41 0.70 -6.85 18.82
CA GLU A 41 0.57 -7.46 17.52
C GLU A 41 1.07 -6.44 16.50
N GLU A 42 2.22 -6.68 15.88
CA GLU A 42 2.60 -5.96 14.66
C GLU A 42 1.61 -6.36 13.56
N THR A 43 0.59 -5.56 13.36
CA THR A 43 -0.23 -5.65 12.17
C THR A 43 0.60 -5.10 11.01
N ASN A 44 1.27 -5.98 10.27
CA ASN A 44 1.93 -5.60 9.03
C ASN A 44 0.85 -5.10 8.07
N LEU A 45 0.74 -3.78 7.95
CA LEU A 45 -0.14 -3.14 7.00
C LEU A 45 0.25 -3.59 5.58
N ARG A 46 -0.74 -3.89 4.77
CA ARG A 46 -0.56 -4.12 3.34
C ARG A 46 -1.04 -2.88 2.61
N CYS A 47 -0.16 -2.29 1.84
CA CYS A 47 -0.46 -1.12 1.05
C CYS A 47 -0.37 -1.46 -0.43
N HIS A 48 -1.38 -1.12 -1.22
CA HIS A 48 -1.35 -1.27 -2.67
C HIS A 48 -1.50 0.09 -3.33
N ILE A 49 -0.50 0.46 -4.11
CA ILE A 49 -0.46 1.72 -4.85
C ILE A 49 -0.99 1.45 -6.25
N ILE A 50 -1.92 2.26 -6.71
CA ILE A 50 -2.54 2.17 -8.03
C ILE A 50 -2.28 3.49 -8.76
N ILE A 51 -1.65 3.43 -9.93
CA ILE A 51 -1.31 4.62 -10.72
C ILE A 51 -1.97 4.50 -12.09
N ASP A 52 -2.77 5.51 -12.40
CA ASP A 52 -3.29 5.76 -13.75
C ASP A 52 -2.18 6.38 -14.61
N ASN A 53 -1.87 5.74 -15.73
CA ASN A 53 -0.86 6.18 -16.70
C ASN A 53 -1.50 6.62 -18.02
N SER A 54 -2.72 7.13 -17.98
CA SER A 54 -3.40 7.71 -19.16
C SER A 54 -2.73 9.00 -19.63
N ALA A 55 -3.02 9.40 -20.87
CA ALA A 55 -2.46 10.61 -21.48
C ALA A 55 -2.73 11.88 -20.66
N SER A 56 -3.90 12.00 -20.04
CA SER A 56 -4.26 13.14 -19.18
C SER A 56 -3.38 13.28 -17.95
N MET A 57 -2.84 12.16 -17.44
CA MET A 57 -1.91 12.14 -16.30
C MET A 57 -0.51 12.66 -16.67
N HIS A 58 -0.16 12.72 -17.96
CA HIS A 58 1.09 13.30 -18.43
C HIS A 58 1.04 14.84 -18.60
N TYR A 59 -0.07 15.47 -18.26
CA TYR A 59 -0.19 16.92 -18.25
C TYR A 59 0.24 17.52 -16.89
N PRO A 60 0.91 18.70 -16.87
CA PRO A 60 1.45 19.43 -18.04
C PRO A 60 2.60 18.68 -18.71
N VAL A 61 2.80 18.93 -20.01
CA VAL A 61 3.92 18.33 -20.75
C VAL A 61 5.22 18.97 -20.25
N VAL A 62 6.07 18.18 -19.62
CA VAL A 62 7.35 18.61 -19.06
C VAL A 62 8.48 17.91 -19.83
N LYS A 63 9.43 18.67 -20.38
CA LYS A 63 10.56 18.09 -21.14
C LYS A 63 11.47 17.24 -20.28
N GLU A 64 11.77 17.72 -19.07
CA GLU A 64 12.54 17.01 -18.04
C GLU A 64 11.82 17.16 -16.70
N GLN A 65 11.47 16.04 -16.10
CA GLN A 65 10.79 16.05 -14.81
C GLN A 65 11.78 16.36 -13.68
N GLN A 66 11.54 17.44 -12.98
CA GLN A 66 12.29 17.85 -11.78
C GLN A 66 11.33 17.94 -10.61
N ILE A 67 11.83 17.82 -9.38
CA ILE A 67 10.98 17.82 -8.16
C ILE A 67 10.08 19.05 -8.07
N ASN A 68 10.53 20.18 -8.57
CA ASN A 68 9.78 21.45 -8.59
C ASN A 68 8.91 21.62 -9.84
N GLN A 69 8.98 20.72 -10.81
CA GLN A 69 8.23 20.77 -12.05
C GLN A 69 7.88 19.36 -12.53
N LEU A 70 6.88 18.77 -11.90
CA LEU A 70 6.38 17.44 -12.22
C LEU A 70 5.03 17.53 -12.93
N ASN A 71 4.77 16.61 -13.86
CA ASN A 71 3.42 16.32 -14.30
C ASN A 71 2.71 15.42 -13.27
N LYS A 72 1.43 15.09 -13.48
CA LYS A 72 0.66 14.27 -12.53
C LYS A 72 1.25 12.89 -12.34
N VAL A 73 1.74 12.24 -13.41
CA VAL A 73 2.42 10.93 -13.31
C VAL A 73 3.71 11.04 -12.52
N GLY A 74 4.54 12.05 -12.78
CA GLY A 74 5.77 12.30 -12.04
C GLY A 74 5.51 12.53 -10.55
N PHE A 75 4.48 13.33 -10.23
CA PHE A 75 4.03 13.52 -8.86
C PHE A 75 3.62 12.18 -8.22
N SER A 76 2.80 11.39 -8.92
CA SER A 76 2.34 10.08 -8.42
C SER A 76 3.51 9.14 -8.14
N ALA A 77 4.53 9.11 -9.01
CA ALA A 77 5.71 8.30 -8.85
C ALA A 77 6.54 8.74 -7.62
N VAL A 78 6.80 10.03 -7.46
CA VAL A 78 7.54 10.58 -6.31
C VAL A 78 6.77 10.35 -5.01
N ALA A 79 5.47 10.63 -4.98
CA ALA A 79 4.62 10.38 -3.81
C ALA A 79 4.63 8.90 -3.42
N SER A 80 4.54 8.00 -4.41
CA SER A 80 4.63 6.55 -4.19
C SER A 80 5.97 6.14 -3.59
N ALA A 81 7.08 6.68 -4.08
CA ALA A 81 8.41 6.41 -3.54
C ALA A 81 8.55 6.88 -2.07
N CYS A 82 8.00 8.06 -1.75
CA CYS A 82 7.96 8.58 -0.38
C CYS A 82 7.11 7.69 0.54
N LEU A 83 5.91 7.28 0.10
CA LEU A 83 5.07 6.34 0.84
C LEU A 83 5.78 5.02 1.10
N MET A 84 6.47 4.49 0.09
CA MET A 84 7.24 3.24 0.23
C MET A 84 8.34 3.36 1.29
N GLU A 85 8.99 4.51 1.43
CA GLU A 85 10.01 4.72 2.48
C GLU A 85 9.39 4.75 3.88
N VAL A 86 8.20 5.35 4.04
CA VAL A 86 7.45 5.34 5.30
C VAL A 86 7.05 3.90 5.66
N LEU A 87 6.43 3.18 4.72
CA LEU A 87 6.00 1.79 4.88
C LEU A 87 7.19 0.85 5.19
N LYS A 88 8.36 1.11 4.59
CA LYS A 88 9.58 0.36 4.87
C LYS A 88 9.99 0.48 6.34
N ARG A 89 9.94 1.70 6.90
CA ARG A 89 10.27 1.94 8.32
C ARG A 89 9.33 1.20 9.27
N GLN A 90 8.08 1.03 8.87
CA GLN A 90 7.05 0.30 9.61
C GLN A 90 7.07 -1.20 9.33
N ARG A 91 7.97 -1.70 8.47
CA ARG A 91 8.06 -3.09 8.00
C ARG A 91 6.81 -3.57 7.26
N ASP A 92 6.04 -2.65 6.71
CA ASP A 92 4.82 -2.92 5.97
C ASP A 92 5.09 -3.46 4.56
N ALA A 93 4.11 -4.16 4.01
CA ALA A 93 4.16 -4.69 2.66
C ALA A 93 3.60 -3.70 1.65
N VAL A 94 4.26 -3.53 0.51
CA VAL A 94 3.83 -2.65 -0.57
C VAL A 94 3.66 -3.41 -1.89
N GLY A 95 2.59 -3.11 -2.61
CA GLY A 95 2.31 -3.54 -3.97
C GLY A 95 2.12 -2.34 -4.91
N LEU A 96 2.18 -2.59 -6.21
CA LEU A 96 2.00 -1.57 -7.25
C LEU A 96 1.20 -2.11 -8.41
N SER A 97 0.21 -1.35 -8.87
CA SER A 97 -0.47 -1.53 -10.15
C SER A 97 -0.35 -0.27 -10.99
N ILE A 98 -0.05 -0.46 -12.27
CA ILE A 98 -0.04 0.63 -13.26
C ILE A 98 -0.95 0.19 -14.40
N PHE A 99 -1.85 1.06 -14.81
CA PHE A 99 -2.77 0.83 -15.91
C PHE A 99 -2.90 2.06 -16.79
N ALA A 100 -3.31 1.86 -18.04
CA ALA A 100 -3.70 2.88 -19.00
C ALA A 100 -4.87 2.33 -19.84
N ASP A 101 -4.66 2.12 -21.15
CA ASP A 101 -5.57 1.38 -22.05
C ASP A 101 -5.48 -0.14 -21.86
N SER A 102 -4.50 -0.59 -21.09
CA SER A 102 -4.22 -1.98 -20.77
C SER A 102 -3.55 -2.08 -19.39
N TYR A 103 -3.51 -3.30 -18.88
CA TYR A 103 -2.81 -3.59 -17.65
C TYR A 103 -1.30 -3.59 -17.92
N GLN A 104 -0.59 -2.55 -17.49
CA GLN A 104 0.84 -2.38 -17.81
C GLN A 104 1.76 -3.06 -16.81
N TYR A 105 1.41 -3.04 -15.53
CA TYR A 105 2.24 -3.61 -14.48
C TYR A 105 1.44 -4.01 -13.23
N TYR A 106 1.84 -5.11 -12.62
CA TYR A 106 1.33 -5.57 -11.33
C TYR A 106 2.42 -6.19 -10.48
N ALA A 107 2.53 -5.74 -9.26
CA ALA A 107 3.35 -6.34 -8.22
C ALA A 107 2.51 -6.53 -6.95
N PRO A 108 2.36 -7.76 -6.44
CA PRO A 108 1.62 -8.00 -5.20
C PRO A 108 2.36 -7.41 -4.00
N GLU A 109 1.66 -7.20 -2.90
CA GLU A 109 2.22 -6.60 -1.69
C GLU A 109 3.24 -7.54 -1.03
N LYS A 110 4.51 -7.08 -0.97
CA LYS A 110 5.62 -7.76 -0.32
C LYS A 110 6.51 -6.78 0.43
N GLY A 111 7.11 -7.25 1.54
CA GLY A 111 7.97 -6.43 2.41
C GLY A 111 9.47 -6.51 2.11
N SER A 112 9.93 -7.27 1.09
CA SER A 112 11.35 -7.47 0.83
C SER A 112 12.00 -6.28 0.11
N ASP A 113 13.26 -5.97 0.42
CA ASP A 113 14.02 -4.90 -0.24
C ASP A 113 14.21 -5.12 -1.73
N ARG A 114 14.36 -6.38 -2.18
CA ARG A 114 14.41 -6.71 -3.61
C ARG A 114 13.13 -6.29 -4.32
N HIS A 115 11.98 -6.55 -3.70
CA HIS A 115 10.68 -6.19 -4.24
C HIS A 115 10.51 -4.67 -4.32
N ARG A 116 10.90 -3.94 -3.28
CA ARG A 116 10.87 -2.46 -3.26
C ARG A 116 11.74 -1.86 -4.38
N LYS A 117 12.96 -2.37 -4.56
CA LYS A 117 13.85 -1.92 -5.66
C LYS A 117 13.22 -2.15 -7.03
N MET A 118 12.51 -3.28 -7.21
CA MET A 118 11.80 -3.58 -8.45
C MET A 118 10.67 -2.57 -8.70
N ILE A 119 9.89 -2.23 -7.67
CA ILE A 119 8.83 -1.20 -7.77
C ILE A 119 9.45 0.17 -8.09
N LEU A 120 10.52 0.59 -7.39
CA LEU A 120 11.19 1.87 -7.67
C LEU A 120 11.66 1.97 -9.12
N HIS A 121 12.22 0.89 -9.67
CA HIS A 121 12.61 0.86 -11.08
C HIS A 121 11.42 1.02 -12.04
N GLN A 122 10.25 0.49 -11.70
CA GLN A 122 9.04 0.73 -12.50
C GLN A 122 8.56 2.17 -12.39
N LEU A 123 8.64 2.78 -11.21
CA LEU A 123 8.30 4.20 -11.03
C LEU A 123 9.26 5.13 -11.82
N GLU A 124 10.55 4.80 -11.89
CA GLU A 124 11.52 5.52 -12.73
C GLU A 124 11.15 5.44 -14.21
N LYS A 125 10.80 4.23 -14.69
CA LYS A 125 10.33 4.05 -16.08
C LYS A 125 9.07 4.86 -16.37
N LEU A 126 8.16 4.93 -15.41
CA LEU A 126 6.92 5.69 -15.54
C LEU A 126 7.20 7.19 -15.71
N VAL A 127 8.16 7.73 -14.96
CA VAL A 127 8.55 9.16 -15.03
C VAL A 127 9.21 9.52 -16.36
N THR A 128 9.97 8.59 -16.94
CA THR A 128 10.69 8.81 -18.21
C THR A 128 9.86 8.44 -19.45
N GLY A 129 8.75 7.73 -19.24
CA GLY A 129 7.85 7.29 -20.31
C GLY A 129 6.85 8.39 -20.71
N ASN A 130 6.28 8.21 -21.89
CA ASN A 130 5.09 8.93 -22.37
C ASN A 130 3.99 7.92 -22.64
N SER A 131 2.75 8.33 -22.47
CA SER A 131 1.59 7.54 -22.83
C SER A 131 0.59 8.39 -23.61
N ASP A 132 0.18 7.90 -24.77
CA ASP A 132 -0.90 8.48 -25.56
C ASP A 132 -2.22 7.71 -25.37
N ALA A 133 -2.26 6.83 -24.36
CA ALA A 133 -3.36 5.92 -24.13
C ALA A 133 -4.60 6.61 -23.55
N THR A 134 -5.75 6.27 -24.09
CA THR A 134 -7.06 6.62 -23.54
C THR A 134 -7.51 5.51 -22.61
N THR A 135 -8.05 5.84 -21.44
CA THR A 135 -8.33 4.84 -20.40
C THR A 135 -9.82 4.66 -20.14
N GLU A 136 -10.24 3.40 -20.00
CA GLU A 136 -11.47 3.01 -19.31
C GLU A 136 -11.11 2.58 -17.87
N THR A 137 -10.79 3.55 -17.03
CA THR A 137 -10.20 3.37 -15.67
C THR A 137 -11.01 2.40 -14.80
N TYR A 138 -12.35 2.43 -14.87
CA TYR A 138 -13.20 1.62 -14.01
C TYR A 138 -13.04 0.11 -14.20
N GLN A 139 -12.77 -0.36 -15.45
CA GLN A 139 -12.59 -1.80 -15.72
C GLN A 139 -11.35 -2.33 -15.00
N TYR A 140 -10.25 -1.60 -15.05
CA TYR A 140 -8.99 -1.99 -14.40
C TYR A 140 -9.08 -1.93 -12.88
N LEU A 141 -9.84 -0.99 -12.32
CA LEU A 141 -10.10 -0.92 -10.88
C LEU A 141 -10.86 -2.16 -10.39
N HIS A 142 -11.84 -2.66 -11.17
CA HIS A 142 -12.51 -3.93 -10.85
C HIS A 142 -11.56 -5.11 -10.88
N GLU A 143 -10.72 -5.24 -11.92
CA GLU A 143 -9.72 -6.30 -12.01
C GLU A 143 -8.70 -6.24 -10.86
N ILE A 144 -8.26 -5.05 -10.47
CA ILE A 144 -7.35 -4.85 -9.35
C ILE A 144 -8.02 -5.27 -8.04
N ALA A 145 -9.30 -4.91 -7.84
CA ALA A 145 -10.06 -5.29 -6.67
C ALA A 145 -10.16 -6.82 -6.50
N GLU A 146 -10.25 -7.55 -7.60
CA GLU A 146 -10.25 -9.03 -7.58
C GLU A 146 -8.86 -9.63 -7.31
N LYS A 147 -7.80 -8.97 -7.76
CA LYS A 147 -6.41 -9.45 -7.57
C LYS A 147 -5.89 -9.23 -6.15
N ILE A 148 -6.39 -8.24 -5.45
CA ILE A 148 -6.00 -7.96 -4.06
C ILE A 148 -6.84 -8.82 -3.11
N HIS A 149 -6.33 -9.99 -2.75
CA HIS A 149 -7.08 -10.98 -1.96
C HIS A 149 -7.13 -10.71 -0.45
N ARG A 150 -6.44 -9.72 0.06
CA ARG A 150 -6.37 -9.41 1.50
C ARG A 150 -6.67 -7.96 1.74
N ARG A 151 -7.28 -7.66 2.90
CA ARG A 151 -7.50 -6.27 3.34
C ARG A 151 -6.21 -5.47 3.22
N SER A 152 -6.27 -4.37 2.48
CA SER A 152 -5.14 -3.50 2.17
C SER A 152 -5.56 -2.04 2.24
N LEU A 153 -4.62 -1.15 2.54
CA LEU A 153 -4.75 0.28 2.31
C LEU A 153 -4.41 0.55 0.84
N ILE A 154 -5.30 1.22 0.13
CA ILE A 154 -5.13 1.51 -1.30
C ILE A 154 -4.89 3.00 -1.48
N PHE A 155 -3.81 3.35 -2.17
CA PHE A 155 -3.56 4.70 -2.68
C PHE A 155 -3.80 4.72 -4.18
N LEU A 156 -4.83 5.43 -4.61
CA LEU A 156 -5.18 5.58 -6.01
C LEU A 156 -4.75 6.96 -6.51
N PHE A 157 -3.88 6.99 -7.52
CA PHE A 157 -3.47 8.19 -8.23
C PHE A 157 -4.13 8.22 -9.61
N THR A 158 -5.13 9.06 -9.78
CA THR A 158 -5.85 9.30 -11.04
C THR A 158 -6.38 10.72 -11.03
N ASP A 159 -6.55 11.30 -12.20
CA ASP A 159 -7.24 12.58 -12.35
C ASP A 159 -8.72 12.42 -12.67
N MET A 160 -9.16 11.17 -12.83
CA MET A 160 -10.54 10.81 -13.23
C MET A 160 -11.01 11.51 -14.51
N PHE A 161 -10.07 11.98 -15.34
CA PHE A 161 -10.37 12.73 -16.52
C PHE A 161 -10.58 11.80 -17.72
N GLN A 162 -11.83 11.49 -18.02
CA GLN A 162 -12.22 10.69 -19.17
C GLN A 162 -13.28 11.41 -20.00
N THR A 163 -13.21 11.28 -21.33
CA THR A 163 -14.07 11.98 -22.27
C THR A 163 -15.53 11.50 -22.22
N ASN A 164 -15.78 10.28 -21.77
CA ASN A 164 -17.11 9.65 -21.61
C ASN A 164 -17.20 8.97 -20.24
N ILE A 165 -17.16 9.77 -19.17
CA ILE A 165 -17.24 9.21 -17.81
C ILE A 165 -18.68 8.76 -17.57
N ASP A 166 -18.85 7.45 -17.39
CA ASP A 166 -19.94 6.90 -16.64
C ASP A 166 -19.53 6.98 -15.15
N GLU A 167 -19.87 8.11 -14.52
CA GLU A 167 -19.54 8.38 -13.11
C GLU A 167 -20.04 7.24 -12.20
N GLU A 168 -21.18 6.64 -12.55
CA GLU A 168 -21.74 5.52 -11.79
C GLU A 168 -20.80 4.31 -11.81
N LYS A 169 -20.25 3.94 -12.96
CA LYS A 169 -19.29 2.83 -13.08
C LYS A 169 -18.01 3.07 -12.33
N MET A 170 -17.50 4.32 -12.33
CA MET A 170 -16.34 4.66 -11.52
C MET A 170 -16.61 4.49 -10.04
N PHE A 171 -17.76 5.00 -9.56
CA PHE A 171 -18.15 4.81 -8.16
C PHE A 171 -18.42 3.35 -7.81
N GLU A 172 -18.95 2.55 -8.73
CA GLU A 172 -19.10 1.11 -8.55
C GLU A 172 -17.74 0.41 -8.38
N ALA A 173 -16.74 0.76 -9.19
CA ALA A 173 -15.41 0.22 -9.07
C ALA A 173 -14.75 0.58 -7.72
N LEU A 174 -14.89 1.82 -7.26
CA LEU A 174 -14.42 2.25 -5.93
C LEU A 174 -15.18 1.54 -4.80
N ARG A 175 -16.51 1.35 -4.96
CA ARG A 175 -17.32 0.57 -4.01
C ARG A 175 -16.88 -0.89 -3.99
N HIS A 176 -16.49 -1.48 -5.11
CA HIS A 176 -15.98 -2.84 -5.19
C HIS A 176 -14.69 -3.00 -4.38
N LEU A 177 -13.73 -2.07 -4.52
CA LEU A 177 -12.54 -2.03 -3.66
C LEU A 177 -12.93 -1.97 -2.17
N LYS A 178 -13.87 -1.11 -1.81
CA LYS A 178 -14.34 -0.96 -0.44
C LYS A 178 -15.12 -2.18 0.08
N TYR A 179 -15.91 -2.83 -0.79
CA TYR A 179 -16.64 -4.05 -0.47
C TYR A 179 -15.70 -5.20 -0.08
N ASN A 180 -14.54 -5.31 -0.71
CA ASN A 180 -13.49 -6.26 -0.38
C ASN A 180 -12.72 -5.91 0.91
N LYS A 181 -13.27 -4.97 1.70
CA LYS A 181 -12.73 -4.48 2.98
C LYS A 181 -11.39 -3.74 2.86
N HIS A 182 -11.08 -3.21 1.67
CA HIS A 182 -9.96 -2.29 1.51
C HIS A 182 -10.31 -0.90 2.04
N GLU A 183 -9.29 -0.17 2.48
CA GLU A 183 -9.37 1.26 2.78
C GLU A 183 -8.80 2.01 1.57
N VAL A 184 -9.59 2.90 0.96
CA VAL A 184 -9.23 3.63 -0.28
C VAL A 184 -9.19 5.12 0.02
#